data_bfce75406da4f2025c7379437035f090
#
_entry.id   bfce75406da4f2025c7379437035f090
#
_cell.length_a   1.000
_cell.length_b   1.000
_cell.length_c   1.000
_cell.angle_alpha   90.00
_cell.angle_beta   90.00
_cell.angle_gamma   90.00
#
_symmetry.space_group_name_H-M   'P 1'
#
loop_
_entity.id
_entity.type
_entity.pdbx_description
1 polymer ?
#
loop_
_entity_poly.entity_id
_entity_poly.type
_entity_poly.pdbx_seq_one_letter_code
_entity_poly.pdbx_strand_id
1 'polypeptide(L)'
;VYDTYCFTEEKRHMGMFNGMLLGNCTEIMQLSEVSDINAYYEEDTIRRGISCNLGSLNIATVMENKRIKEATKAAIDSLTMVSDLTNIDVVPTIKKANEELHSVGLGAMNLHGFLAKNFIMYESKEALDFCNVFFMMVNFYSLERSMEIAKERGETFKDFEKSEYANGNYFNKYVTKEYIPQTEKVKSLFEGIYIPTKEDWANLKEQVMKHGVYNAYRMAIAPNQSTSYIMNSTASVMPVVDTIEVREYGDSTTFYPMPYLTNDNYFFYKSAYDMDQ
;
A
#
# COMPACT_ATOMS: atom_id res chain seq x y z
N VAL A 1 -6.19 -1.73 30.02
CA VAL A 1 -5.26 -1.16 29.04
C VAL A 1 -3.91 -1.82 29.31
N TYR A 2 -3.38 -2.57 28.36
CA TYR A 2 -2.04 -3.16 28.47
C TYR A 2 -1.05 -2.19 27.83
N ASP A 3 0.11 -2.05 28.45
CA ASP A 3 1.20 -1.26 27.90
C ASP A 3 1.71 -1.93 26.63
N THR A 4 1.83 -1.16 25.55
CA THR A 4 2.47 -1.62 24.32
C THR A 4 3.89 -1.08 24.26
N TYR A 5 4.83 -1.95 23.93
CA TYR A 5 6.25 -1.60 23.88
C TYR A 5 6.75 -1.66 22.44
N CYS A 6 7.50 -0.65 22.04
CA CYS A 6 8.29 -0.66 20.82
C CYS A 6 9.75 -0.92 21.20
N PHE A 7 10.47 -1.66 20.37
CA PHE A 7 11.89 -1.94 20.59
C PHE A 7 12.73 -1.36 19.45
N THR A 8 13.97 -1.03 19.76
CA THR A 8 14.96 -0.64 18.76
C THR A 8 16.10 -1.67 18.80
N GLU A 9 16.38 -2.25 17.63
CA GLU A 9 17.54 -3.11 17.42
C GLU A 9 18.39 -2.48 16.30
N GLU A 10 19.67 -2.22 16.59
CA GLU A 10 20.50 -1.33 15.78
C GLU A 10 20.95 -1.93 14.44
N LYS A 11 20.94 -3.27 14.31
CA LYS A 11 21.52 -3.94 13.13
C LYS A 11 20.47 -4.37 12.10
N ARG A 12 19.34 -4.91 12.56
CA ARG A 12 18.32 -5.53 11.70
C ARG A 12 16.92 -5.02 11.94
N HIS A 13 16.72 -4.21 12.99
CA HIS A 13 15.41 -3.74 13.45
C HIS A 13 14.39 -4.86 13.72
N MET A 14 14.89 -5.99 14.22
CA MET A 14 14.12 -7.21 14.51
C MET A 14 14.41 -7.70 15.90
N GLY A 15 13.39 -8.27 16.55
CA GLY A 15 13.50 -8.87 17.89
C GLY A 15 12.87 -10.25 17.94
N MET A 16 13.38 -11.10 18.82
CA MET A 16 12.84 -12.43 19.06
C MET A 16 11.86 -12.37 20.24
N PHE A 17 10.58 -12.68 19.99
CA PHE A 17 9.50 -12.70 20.97
C PHE A 17 8.80 -14.05 20.94
N ASN A 18 8.83 -14.77 22.06
CA ASN A 18 8.23 -16.11 22.19
C ASN A 18 8.61 -17.08 21.05
N GLY A 19 9.87 -17.00 20.59
CA GLY A 19 10.35 -17.84 19.50
C GLY A 19 10.04 -17.33 18.08
N MET A 20 9.33 -16.21 17.95
CA MET A 20 9.07 -15.57 16.66
C MET A 20 9.99 -14.37 16.44
N LEU A 21 10.60 -14.30 15.27
CA LEU A 21 11.36 -13.14 14.83
C LEU A 21 10.40 -12.10 14.28
N LEU A 22 10.27 -10.96 14.98
CA LEU A 22 9.38 -9.87 14.61
C LEU A 22 10.19 -8.63 14.25
N GLY A 23 9.74 -7.89 13.23
CA GLY A 23 10.24 -6.57 12.90
C GLY A 23 9.30 -5.47 13.39
N ASN A 24 9.76 -4.23 13.36
CA ASN A 24 8.91 -3.06 13.48
C ASN A 24 8.08 -2.89 12.21
N CYS A 25 7.10 -1.97 12.24
CA CYS A 25 6.30 -1.63 11.07
C CYS A 25 7.19 -1.36 9.85
N THR A 26 6.91 -2.05 8.75
CA THR A 26 7.68 -1.98 7.51
C THR A 26 6.80 -1.74 6.28
N GLU A 27 5.62 -1.14 6.47
CA GLU A 27 4.67 -0.87 5.40
C GLU A 27 5.26 0.01 4.32
N ILE A 28 6.16 0.92 4.71
CA ILE A 28 6.85 1.79 3.77
C ILE A 28 8.28 2.05 4.26
N MET A 29 9.25 1.66 3.45
CA MET A 29 10.64 2.02 3.65
C MET A 29 10.97 3.24 2.80
N GLN A 30 11.52 4.28 3.42
CA GLN A 30 11.89 5.53 2.75
C GLN A 30 13.34 5.87 3.02
N LEU A 31 13.93 6.63 2.10
CA LEU A 31 15.26 7.20 2.29
C LEU A 31 15.21 8.25 3.41
N SER A 32 15.92 7.98 4.48
CA SER A 32 16.11 8.90 5.62
C SER A 32 17.58 9.19 5.86
N GLU A 33 17.86 10.29 6.54
CA GLU A 33 19.20 10.72 6.85
C GLU A 33 19.29 11.09 8.33
N VAL A 34 20.41 10.75 8.96
CA VAL A 34 20.64 11.09 10.37
C VAL A 34 20.91 12.59 10.50
N SER A 35 20.13 13.26 11.35
CA SER A 35 20.35 14.68 11.70
C SER A 35 21.49 14.81 12.71
N ASP A 36 22.24 15.89 12.62
CA ASP A 36 23.25 16.22 13.61
C ASP A 36 22.64 17.23 14.59
N ILE A 37 22.44 16.80 15.83
CA ILE A 37 21.96 17.65 16.92
C ILE A 37 23.17 18.07 17.73
N ASN A 38 23.45 19.37 17.70
CA ASN A 38 24.67 19.94 18.26
C ASN A 38 24.48 20.35 19.72
N ALA A 39 25.61 20.68 20.37
CA ALA A 39 25.61 21.18 21.74
C ALA A 39 25.00 22.58 21.83
N TYR A 40 24.77 23.07 23.05
CA TYR A 40 24.24 24.39 23.32
C TYR A 40 25.01 25.49 22.54
N TYR A 41 24.28 26.37 21.85
CA TYR A 41 24.76 27.47 21.02
C TYR A 41 25.31 27.11 19.62
N GLU A 42 25.20 25.87 19.17
CA GLU A 42 25.49 25.47 17.80
C GLU A 42 24.19 25.16 17.07
N GLU A 43 24.10 25.46 15.76
CA GLU A 43 22.92 25.17 14.97
C GLU A 43 22.83 23.67 14.68
N ASP A 44 21.64 23.10 14.82
CA ASP A 44 21.35 21.74 14.42
C ASP A 44 21.32 21.59 12.90
N THR A 45 21.87 20.49 12.39
CA THR A 45 21.71 20.12 10.99
C THR A 45 20.54 19.18 10.86
N ILE A 46 19.37 19.71 10.55
CA ILE A 46 18.16 18.93 10.35
C ILE A 46 18.21 18.25 8.97
N ARG A 47 18.16 16.92 8.96
CA ARG A 47 18.08 16.10 7.76
C ARG A 47 16.74 15.40 7.67
N ARG A 48 16.52 14.74 6.55
CA ARG A 48 15.27 14.11 6.14
C ARG A 48 14.95 12.90 7.01
N GLY A 49 13.82 12.92 7.69
CA GLY A 49 13.23 11.77 8.37
C GLY A 49 12.34 10.95 7.45
N ILE A 50 11.22 10.47 7.97
CA ILE A 50 10.21 9.68 7.22
C ILE A 50 8.85 10.34 7.39
N SER A 51 8.10 10.48 6.29
CA SER A 51 6.70 10.93 6.29
C SER A 51 5.90 10.08 5.33
N CYS A 52 4.71 9.66 5.72
CA CYS A 52 3.80 8.92 4.85
C CYS A 52 2.35 9.08 5.28
N ASN A 53 1.53 9.65 4.40
CA ASN A 53 0.07 9.67 4.54
C ASN A 53 -0.49 8.40 3.92
N LEU A 54 -1.24 7.62 4.71
CA LEU A 54 -1.73 6.30 4.32
C LEU A 54 -3.18 6.34 3.85
N GLY A 55 -3.48 5.58 2.82
CA GLY A 55 -4.83 5.31 2.33
C GLY A 55 -4.95 3.90 1.77
N SER A 56 -6.17 3.37 1.69
CA SER A 56 -6.38 2.01 1.20
C SER A 56 -7.62 1.92 0.32
N LEU A 57 -7.47 1.26 -0.83
CA LEU A 57 -8.57 0.91 -1.72
C LEU A 57 -9.31 -0.30 -1.16
N ASN A 58 -10.64 -0.25 -1.08
CA ASN A 58 -11.43 -1.45 -0.84
C ASN A 58 -11.53 -2.25 -2.14
N ILE A 59 -10.83 -3.38 -2.20
CA ILE A 59 -10.71 -4.22 -3.40
C ILE A 59 -12.08 -4.61 -3.95
N ALA A 60 -13.01 -5.07 -3.10
CA ALA A 60 -14.33 -5.47 -3.56
C ALA A 60 -15.08 -4.31 -4.22
N THR A 61 -15.11 -3.13 -3.59
CA THR A 61 -15.79 -1.95 -4.12
C THR A 61 -15.20 -1.49 -5.45
N VAL A 62 -13.87 -1.47 -5.54
CA VAL A 62 -13.17 -1.01 -6.75
C VAL A 62 -13.39 -1.98 -7.92
N MET A 63 -13.35 -3.29 -7.65
CA MET A 63 -13.57 -4.33 -8.67
C MET A 63 -15.02 -4.38 -9.14
N GLU A 64 -15.99 -4.34 -8.22
CA GLU A 64 -17.42 -4.38 -8.55
C GLU A 64 -17.85 -3.17 -9.40
N ASN A 65 -17.29 -2.01 -9.13
CA ASN A 65 -17.54 -0.80 -9.91
C ASN A 65 -16.67 -0.69 -11.16
N LYS A 66 -15.71 -1.60 -11.37
CA LYS A 66 -14.75 -1.58 -12.49
C LYS A 66 -13.97 -0.26 -12.60
N ARG A 67 -13.61 0.35 -11.45
CA ARG A 67 -13.00 1.69 -11.37
C ARG A 67 -11.62 1.70 -10.75
N ILE A 68 -10.77 0.74 -11.08
CA ILE A 68 -9.41 0.65 -10.54
C ILE A 68 -8.62 1.92 -10.90
N LYS A 69 -8.67 2.37 -12.15
CA LYS A 69 -7.97 3.57 -12.65
C LYS A 69 -8.41 4.83 -11.89
N GLU A 70 -9.70 5.11 -11.90
CA GLU A 70 -10.26 6.33 -11.33
C GLU A 70 -10.04 6.38 -9.81
N ALA A 71 -10.31 5.25 -9.13
CA ALA A 71 -10.12 5.16 -7.68
C ALA A 71 -8.64 5.32 -7.28
N THR A 72 -7.72 4.73 -8.03
CA THR A 72 -6.28 4.85 -7.77
C THR A 72 -5.81 6.29 -7.97
N LYS A 73 -6.17 6.93 -9.09
CA LYS A 73 -5.78 8.32 -9.36
C LYS A 73 -6.37 9.27 -8.32
N ALA A 74 -7.65 9.15 -7.98
CA ALA A 74 -8.29 9.96 -6.96
C ALA A 74 -7.67 9.77 -5.57
N ALA A 75 -7.25 8.55 -5.24
CA ALA A 75 -6.55 8.27 -3.98
C ALA A 75 -5.17 8.95 -3.93
N ILE A 76 -4.41 8.91 -5.02
CA ILE A 76 -3.11 9.62 -5.10
C ILE A 76 -3.32 11.13 -4.99
N ASP A 77 -4.31 11.70 -5.67
CA ASP A 77 -4.64 13.13 -5.55
C ASP A 77 -4.98 13.50 -4.10
N SER A 78 -5.85 12.72 -3.45
CA SER A 78 -6.29 12.96 -2.08
C SER A 78 -5.13 12.87 -1.08
N LEU A 79 -4.30 11.85 -1.18
CA LEU A 79 -3.15 11.65 -0.31
C LEU A 79 -2.09 12.73 -0.53
N THR A 80 -1.86 13.13 -1.78
CA THR A 80 -0.94 14.24 -2.11
C THR A 80 -1.46 15.55 -1.53
N MET A 81 -2.76 15.84 -1.66
CA MET A 81 -3.37 17.02 -1.06
C MET A 81 -3.23 17.03 0.47
N VAL A 82 -3.46 15.91 1.14
CA VAL A 82 -3.26 15.79 2.59
C VAL A 82 -1.81 16.07 2.94
N SER A 83 -0.85 15.51 2.18
CA SER A 83 0.58 15.74 2.37
C SER A 83 0.93 17.24 2.24
N ASP A 84 0.46 17.88 1.18
CA ASP A 84 0.73 19.29 0.89
C ASP A 84 0.13 20.24 1.94
N LEU A 85 -1.05 19.91 2.47
CA LEU A 85 -1.75 20.72 3.47
C LEU A 85 -1.30 20.45 4.91
N THR A 86 -0.51 19.40 5.14
CA THR A 86 -0.04 19.04 6.47
C THR A 86 1.10 19.93 6.91
N ASN A 87 0.90 20.71 7.98
CA ASN A 87 1.95 21.49 8.61
C ASN A 87 2.53 20.76 9.84
N ILE A 88 3.81 20.39 9.77
CA ILE A 88 4.52 19.63 10.81
C ILE A 88 5.72 20.42 11.33
N ASP A 89 5.54 21.69 11.64
CA ASP A 89 6.63 22.59 12.10
C ASP A 89 7.30 22.09 13.40
N VAL A 90 6.54 21.40 14.26
CA VAL A 90 7.03 20.88 15.55
C VAL A 90 7.97 19.68 15.41
N VAL A 91 8.05 19.04 14.23
CA VAL A 91 8.94 17.91 13.94
C VAL A 91 9.69 18.18 12.62
N PRO A 92 10.77 18.97 12.67
CA PRO A 92 11.43 19.47 11.47
C PRO A 92 11.94 18.39 10.52
N THR A 93 12.35 17.22 11.03
CA THR A 93 12.83 16.10 10.22
C THR A 93 11.72 15.47 9.39
N ILE A 94 10.50 15.35 9.95
CA ILE A 94 9.32 14.85 9.24
C ILE A 94 8.84 15.89 8.22
N LYS A 95 8.80 17.17 8.62
CA LYS A 95 8.47 18.28 7.70
C LYS A 95 9.36 18.22 6.46
N LYS A 96 10.68 18.13 6.66
CA LYS A 96 11.65 18.04 5.57
C LYS A 96 11.45 16.81 4.68
N ALA A 97 11.14 15.65 5.27
CA ALA A 97 10.81 14.45 4.49
C ALA A 97 9.56 14.64 3.62
N ASN A 98 8.51 15.27 4.19
CA ASN A 98 7.28 15.56 3.49
C ASN A 98 7.49 16.52 2.30
N GLU A 99 8.23 17.60 2.53
CA GLU A 99 8.52 18.62 1.51
C GLU A 99 9.48 18.13 0.41
N GLU A 100 10.43 17.26 0.72
CA GLU A 100 11.42 16.79 -0.24
C GLU A 100 10.98 15.56 -1.03
N LEU A 101 10.22 14.65 -0.40
CA LEU A 101 9.86 13.38 -1.02
C LEU A 101 8.39 13.28 -1.44
N HIS A 102 7.52 14.13 -0.88
CA HIS A 102 6.07 14.09 -1.11
C HIS A 102 5.47 12.68 -1.00
N SER A 103 6.00 11.88 -0.07
CA SER A 103 5.70 10.46 0.03
C SER A 103 4.26 10.22 0.49
N VAL A 104 3.58 9.31 -0.19
CA VAL A 104 2.26 8.81 0.17
C VAL A 104 2.26 7.29 0.16
N GLY A 105 1.35 6.67 0.90
CA GLY A 105 1.24 5.22 1.01
C GLY A 105 -0.15 4.74 0.65
N LEU A 106 -0.40 4.51 -0.64
CA LEU A 106 -1.64 3.88 -1.09
C LEU A 106 -1.54 2.37 -1.00
N GLY A 107 -2.41 1.77 -0.22
CA GLY A 107 -2.56 0.33 -0.08
C GLY A 107 -3.93 -0.17 -0.52
N ALA A 108 -4.26 -1.36 -0.05
CA ALA A 108 -5.55 -1.99 -0.29
C ALA A 108 -6.02 -2.76 0.94
N MET A 109 -7.33 -2.94 1.05
CA MET A 109 -7.99 -3.76 2.06
C MET A 109 -9.04 -4.65 1.44
N ASN A 110 -9.53 -5.60 2.21
CA ASN A 110 -10.57 -6.52 1.80
C ASN A 110 -10.13 -7.58 0.77
N LEU A 111 -8.83 -7.94 0.77
CA LEU A 111 -8.36 -8.99 -0.16
C LEU A 111 -9.03 -10.33 0.16
N HIS A 112 -8.95 -10.81 1.41
CA HIS A 112 -9.53 -12.11 1.78
C HIS A 112 -11.05 -12.11 1.61
N GLY A 113 -11.74 -11.05 2.01
CA GLY A 113 -13.18 -10.90 1.81
C GLY A 113 -13.59 -10.94 0.34
N PHE A 114 -12.85 -10.26 -0.53
CA PHE A 114 -13.09 -10.29 -1.97
C PHE A 114 -12.86 -11.67 -2.58
N LEU A 115 -11.76 -12.35 -2.20
CA LEU A 115 -11.44 -13.70 -2.68
C LEU A 115 -12.52 -14.69 -2.26
N ALA A 116 -12.89 -14.73 -0.96
CA ALA A 116 -13.91 -15.62 -0.43
C ALA A 116 -15.29 -15.37 -1.04
N LYS A 117 -15.68 -14.11 -1.25
CA LYS A 117 -16.91 -13.72 -1.98
C LYS A 117 -16.96 -14.33 -3.38
N ASN A 118 -15.81 -14.42 -4.03
CA ASN A 118 -15.68 -14.98 -5.37
C ASN A 118 -15.29 -16.45 -5.39
N PHE A 119 -15.39 -17.17 -4.27
CA PHE A 119 -15.06 -18.61 -4.17
C PHE A 119 -13.61 -18.90 -4.61
N ILE A 120 -12.68 -18.07 -4.17
CA ILE A 120 -11.23 -18.21 -4.40
C ILE A 120 -10.56 -18.43 -3.05
N MET A 121 -9.81 -19.53 -2.91
CA MET A 121 -9.00 -19.80 -1.72
C MET A 121 -7.82 -18.83 -1.68
N TYR A 122 -7.50 -18.31 -0.50
CA TYR A 122 -6.44 -17.31 -0.32
C TYR A 122 -5.07 -17.79 -0.82
N GLU A 123 -4.72 -19.06 -0.58
CA GLU A 123 -3.42 -19.64 -0.99
C GLU A 123 -3.43 -20.21 -2.43
N SER A 124 -4.50 -20.00 -3.18
CA SER A 124 -4.66 -20.58 -4.52
C SER A 124 -3.86 -19.85 -5.59
N LYS A 125 -3.69 -20.52 -6.74
CA LYS A 125 -3.10 -19.91 -7.93
C LYS A 125 -3.96 -18.75 -8.45
N GLU A 126 -5.27 -18.85 -8.30
CA GLU A 126 -6.22 -17.80 -8.67
C GLU A 126 -6.04 -16.55 -7.80
N ALA A 127 -5.81 -16.72 -6.50
CA ALA A 127 -5.52 -15.59 -5.61
C ALA A 127 -4.22 -14.88 -6.01
N LEU A 128 -3.16 -15.62 -6.28
CA LEU A 128 -1.89 -15.07 -6.74
C LEU A 128 -2.03 -14.39 -8.10
N ASP A 129 -2.76 -15.01 -9.03
CA ASP A 129 -3.05 -14.44 -10.36
C ASP A 129 -3.80 -13.12 -10.24
N PHE A 130 -4.86 -13.08 -9.42
CA PHE A 130 -5.60 -11.85 -9.12
C PHE A 130 -4.70 -10.75 -8.56
N CYS A 131 -3.91 -11.06 -7.53
CA CYS A 131 -3.00 -10.10 -6.90
C CYS A 131 -1.98 -9.53 -7.89
N ASN A 132 -1.40 -10.37 -8.74
CA ASN A 132 -0.42 -9.93 -9.73
C ASN A 132 -1.00 -8.88 -10.68
N VAL A 133 -2.22 -9.08 -11.16
CA VAL A 133 -2.87 -8.14 -12.09
C VAL A 133 -3.36 -6.90 -11.34
N PHE A 134 -4.08 -7.06 -10.24
CA PHE A 134 -4.65 -5.95 -9.49
C PHE A 134 -3.58 -4.96 -9.02
N PHE A 135 -2.54 -5.44 -8.34
CA PHE A 135 -1.49 -4.57 -7.82
C PHE A 135 -0.58 -4.00 -8.92
N MET A 136 -0.40 -4.70 -10.03
CA MET A 136 0.24 -4.09 -11.20
C MET A 136 -0.55 -2.89 -11.70
N MET A 137 -1.88 -3.00 -11.80
CA MET A 137 -2.75 -1.90 -12.25
C MET A 137 -2.71 -0.71 -11.27
N VAL A 138 -2.82 -0.97 -9.96
CA VAL A 138 -2.71 0.08 -8.93
C VAL A 138 -1.34 0.77 -9.03
N ASN A 139 -0.26 0.02 -9.21
CA ASN A 139 1.06 0.60 -9.41
C ASN A 139 1.15 1.44 -10.67
N PHE A 140 0.61 0.97 -11.79
CA PHE A 140 0.58 1.71 -13.05
C PHE A 140 -0.13 3.06 -12.89
N TYR A 141 -1.37 3.04 -12.44
CA TYR A 141 -2.20 4.24 -12.35
C TYR A 141 -1.73 5.21 -11.26
N SER A 142 -1.15 4.70 -10.17
CA SER A 142 -0.53 5.57 -9.16
C SER A 142 0.70 6.28 -9.69
N LEU A 143 1.53 5.59 -10.49
CA LEU A 143 2.71 6.18 -11.10
C LEU A 143 2.32 7.18 -12.22
N GLU A 144 1.35 6.80 -13.06
CA GLU A 144 0.80 7.69 -14.09
C GLU A 144 0.30 8.99 -13.45
N ARG A 145 -0.48 8.92 -12.35
CA ARG A 145 -0.99 10.13 -11.70
C ARG A 145 0.11 10.96 -11.05
N SER A 146 1.07 10.34 -10.39
CA SER A 146 2.20 11.06 -9.78
C SER A 146 3.08 11.76 -10.84
N MET A 147 3.25 11.17 -12.02
CA MET A 147 3.90 11.79 -13.17
C MET A 147 3.08 12.98 -13.71
N GLU A 148 1.75 12.82 -13.84
CA GLU A 148 0.86 13.91 -14.25
C GLU A 148 0.96 15.09 -13.28
N ILE A 149 0.96 14.85 -11.95
CA ILE A 149 1.14 15.89 -10.93
C ILE A 149 2.49 16.59 -11.10
N ALA A 150 3.58 15.83 -11.29
CA ALA A 150 4.90 16.42 -11.53
C ALA A 150 4.90 17.35 -12.77
N LYS A 151 4.27 16.90 -13.85
CA LYS A 151 4.13 17.69 -15.08
C LYS A 151 3.26 18.94 -14.88
N GLU A 152 2.14 18.82 -14.17
CA GLU A 152 1.21 19.92 -13.87
C GLU A 152 1.87 21.00 -13.01
N ARG A 153 2.68 20.58 -12.02
CA ARG A 153 3.34 21.49 -11.06
C ARG A 153 4.71 21.97 -11.53
N GLY A 154 5.33 21.27 -12.48
CA GLY A 154 6.72 21.54 -12.91
C GLY A 154 7.74 21.19 -11.82
N GLU A 155 7.43 20.23 -10.96
CA GLU A 155 8.19 19.84 -9.78
C GLU A 155 8.25 18.33 -9.61
N THR A 156 9.40 17.81 -9.17
CA THR A 156 9.60 16.39 -8.85
C THR A 156 10.05 16.25 -7.39
N PHE A 157 9.98 15.05 -6.85
CA PHE A 157 10.64 14.81 -5.58
C PHE A 157 12.14 15.06 -5.68
N LYS A 158 12.76 15.46 -4.56
CA LYS A 158 14.19 15.76 -4.49
C LYS A 158 15.06 14.56 -4.84
N ASP A 159 16.10 14.79 -5.60
CA ASP A 159 17.03 13.77 -6.10
C ASP A 159 16.40 12.77 -7.10
N PHE A 160 15.32 13.15 -7.78
CA PHE A 160 14.67 12.32 -8.80
C PHE A 160 15.68 11.77 -9.82
N GLU A 161 16.65 12.56 -10.24
CA GLU A 161 17.66 12.18 -11.23
C GLU A 161 18.58 11.02 -10.80
N LYS A 162 18.64 10.73 -9.49
CA LYS A 162 19.39 9.61 -8.92
C LYS A 162 18.54 8.34 -8.79
N SER A 163 17.25 8.41 -9.11
CA SER A 163 16.30 7.33 -8.91
C SER A 163 16.28 6.31 -10.05
N GLU A 164 15.77 5.11 -9.74
CA GLU A 164 15.47 4.08 -10.74
C GLU A 164 14.37 4.48 -11.72
N TYR A 165 13.62 5.53 -11.43
CA TYR A 165 12.67 6.13 -12.36
C TYR A 165 13.38 6.91 -13.45
N ALA A 166 14.36 7.77 -13.10
CA ALA A 166 15.08 8.62 -14.03
C ALA A 166 15.94 7.82 -15.01
N ASN A 167 16.58 6.74 -14.55
CA ASN A 167 17.36 5.85 -15.42
C ASN A 167 16.53 4.81 -16.18
N GLY A 168 15.24 4.70 -15.86
CA GLY A 168 14.30 3.77 -16.50
C GLY A 168 14.38 2.31 -16.07
N ASN A 169 15.24 1.96 -15.12
CA ASN A 169 15.39 0.58 -14.65
C ASN A 169 14.15 0.06 -13.93
N TYR A 170 13.45 0.94 -13.21
CA TYR A 170 12.18 0.62 -12.55
C TYR A 170 11.19 -0.10 -13.47
N PHE A 171 11.17 0.24 -14.74
CA PHE A 171 10.19 -0.24 -15.73
C PHE A 171 10.55 -1.59 -16.36
N ASN A 172 11.78 -2.06 -16.20
CA ASN A 172 12.30 -3.23 -16.93
C ASN A 172 11.40 -4.47 -16.81
N LYS A 173 10.90 -4.76 -15.58
CA LYS A 173 10.01 -5.91 -15.36
C LYS A 173 8.64 -5.77 -16.03
N TYR A 174 8.15 -4.53 -16.24
CA TYR A 174 6.83 -4.27 -16.80
C TYR A 174 6.82 -4.20 -18.32
N VAL A 175 7.91 -3.74 -18.92
CA VAL A 175 8.05 -3.68 -20.39
C VAL A 175 8.46 -5.02 -21.00
N THR A 176 8.96 -5.97 -20.18
CA THR A 176 9.41 -7.29 -20.65
C THR A 176 8.38 -8.39 -20.42
N LYS A 177 7.49 -8.25 -19.42
CA LYS A 177 6.48 -9.25 -19.06
C LYS A 177 5.09 -8.64 -19.08
N GLU A 178 4.11 -9.35 -19.64
CA GLU A 178 2.71 -8.98 -19.51
C GLU A 178 2.10 -9.48 -18.20
N TYR A 179 1.27 -8.64 -17.61
CA TYR A 179 0.54 -8.93 -16.39
C TYR A 179 -0.95 -9.03 -16.72
N ILE A 180 -1.34 -10.16 -17.31
CA ILE A 180 -2.71 -10.46 -17.69
C ILE A 180 -3.24 -11.64 -16.89
N PRO A 181 -4.55 -11.74 -16.64
CA PRO A 181 -5.15 -12.89 -15.97
C PRO A 181 -4.83 -14.20 -16.68
N GLN A 182 -4.36 -15.20 -15.93
CA GLN A 182 -3.96 -16.50 -16.46
C GLN A 182 -5.08 -17.54 -16.28
N THR A 183 -5.81 -17.47 -15.16
CA THR A 183 -6.87 -18.41 -14.82
C THR A 183 -8.23 -17.93 -15.34
N GLU A 184 -9.12 -18.86 -15.73
CA GLU A 184 -10.44 -18.49 -16.24
C GLU A 184 -11.27 -17.71 -15.19
N LYS A 185 -11.13 -18.09 -13.93
CA LYS A 185 -11.80 -17.39 -12.82
C LYS A 185 -11.37 -15.92 -12.75
N VAL A 186 -10.07 -15.65 -12.81
CA VAL A 186 -9.54 -14.28 -12.74
C VAL A 186 -9.83 -13.51 -14.01
N LYS A 187 -9.80 -14.15 -15.20
CA LYS A 187 -10.24 -13.51 -16.44
C LYS A 187 -11.65 -12.96 -16.33
N SER A 188 -12.58 -13.75 -15.76
CA SER A 188 -13.96 -13.30 -15.57
C SER A 188 -14.08 -12.11 -14.61
N LEU A 189 -13.22 -12.00 -13.59
CA LEU A 189 -13.21 -10.86 -12.66
C LEU A 189 -12.75 -9.56 -13.32
N PHE A 190 -11.87 -9.64 -14.30
CA PHE A 190 -11.37 -8.48 -15.06
C PHE A 190 -12.13 -8.21 -16.36
N GLU A 191 -13.21 -8.92 -16.63
CA GLU A 191 -14.02 -8.71 -17.84
C GLU A 191 -14.55 -7.26 -17.92
N GLY A 192 -14.24 -6.57 -19.02
CA GLY A 192 -14.61 -5.17 -19.22
C GLY A 192 -13.79 -4.17 -18.42
N ILE A 193 -12.65 -4.58 -17.82
CA ILE A 193 -11.66 -3.71 -17.20
C ILE A 193 -10.44 -3.64 -18.12
N TYR A 194 -10.01 -2.43 -18.46
CA TYR A 194 -8.78 -2.26 -19.24
C TYR A 194 -7.55 -2.50 -18.39
N ILE A 195 -6.72 -3.45 -18.80
CA ILE A 195 -5.46 -3.80 -18.13
C ILE A 195 -4.31 -3.17 -18.91
N PRO A 196 -3.44 -2.36 -18.28
CA PRO A 196 -2.29 -1.74 -18.94
C PRO A 196 -1.36 -2.77 -19.58
N THR A 197 -1.02 -2.56 -20.84
CA THR A 197 -0.14 -3.42 -21.65
C THR A 197 1.33 -3.07 -21.45
N LYS A 198 2.22 -3.86 -22.06
CA LYS A 198 3.67 -3.52 -22.11
C LYS A 198 3.92 -2.20 -22.84
N GLU A 199 3.13 -1.91 -23.88
CA GLU A 199 3.21 -0.67 -24.64
C GLU A 199 2.80 0.52 -23.77
N ASP A 200 1.74 0.39 -22.95
CA ASP A 200 1.36 1.43 -21.99
C ASP A 200 2.48 1.69 -20.98
N TRP A 201 3.11 0.64 -20.47
CA TRP A 201 4.26 0.76 -19.58
C TRP A 201 5.48 1.41 -20.26
N ALA A 202 5.73 1.11 -21.53
CA ALA A 202 6.80 1.74 -22.30
C ALA A 202 6.51 3.24 -22.50
N ASN A 203 5.27 3.60 -22.84
CA ASN A 203 4.84 4.99 -22.95
C ASN A 203 4.95 5.72 -21.61
N LEU A 204 4.50 5.09 -20.51
CA LEU A 204 4.62 5.67 -19.18
C LEU A 204 6.09 5.88 -18.78
N LYS A 205 6.99 4.93 -19.11
CA LYS A 205 8.43 5.07 -18.91
C LYS A 205 8.95 6.34 -19.58
N GLU A 206 8.64 6.57 -20.85
CA GLU A 206 9.09 7.76 -21.57
C GLU A 206 8.57 9.05 -20.93
N GLN A 207 7.29 9.06 -20.52
CA GLN A 207 6.69 10.22 -19.84
C GLN A 207 7.32 10.49 -18.48
N VAL A 208 7.57 9.45 -17.69
CA VAL A 208 8.22 9.56 -16.38
C VAL A 208 9.67 10.04 -16.51
N MET A 209 10.44 9.48 -17.46
CA MET A 209 11.82 9.95 -17.70
C MET A 209 11.88 11.41 -18.17
N LYS A 210 10.83 11.89 -18.85
CA LYS A 210 10.74 13.26 -19.37
C LYS A 210 10.25 14.27 -18.34
N HIS A 211 9.23 13.90 -17.55
CA HIS A 211 8.51 14.83 -16.66
C HIS A 211 8.80 14.61 -15.19
N GLY A 212 9.39 13.48 -14.84
CA GLY A 212 9.63 13.07 -13.47
C GLY A 212 8.40 12.48 -12.77
N VAL A 213 8.52 12.33 -11.47
CA VAL A 213 7.48 11.84 -10.54
C VAL A 213 7.43 12.78 -9.34
N TYR A 214 6.22 13.15 -8.91
CA TYR A 214 6.06 14.05 -7.76
C TYR A 214 6.25 13.33 -6.43
N ASN A 215 5.63 12.14 -6.24
CA ASN A 215 5.72 11.37 -5.00
C ASN A 215 6.83 10.31 -5.13
N ALA A 216 7.90 10.42 -4.35
CA ALA A 216 9.02 9.46 -4.36
C ALA A 216 8.56 8.03 -4.03
N TYR A 217 7.68 7.91 -3.04
CA TYR A 217 7.04 6.66 -2.63
C TYR A 217 5.53 6.82 -2.71
N ARG A 218 4.84 5.82 -3.24
CA ARG A 218 3.41 5.92 -3.58
C ARG A 218 2.55 4.81 -2.99
N MET A 219 3.13 3.66 -2.71
CA MET A 219 2.40 2.47 -2.28
C MET A 219 2.92 1.96 -0.94
N ALA A 220 1.98 1.63 -0.05
CA ALA A 220 2.23 0.97 1.22
C ALA A 220 1.01 0.14 1.60
N ILE A 221 1.22 -1.12 1.99
CA ILE A 221 0.13 -1.99 2.44
C ILE A 221 0.04 -1.89 3.97
N ALA A 222 -0.76 -0.96 4.44
CA ALA A 222 -0.95 -0.71 5.86
C ALA A 222 -2.06 -1.58 6.48
N PRO A 223 -2.01 -1.90 7.78
CA PRO A 223 -3.12 -2.52 8.50
C PRO A 223 -4.27 -1.52 8.66
N ASN A 224 -5.49 -1.91 8.30
CA ASN A 224 -6.63 -0.99 8.26
C ASN A 224 -7.53 -1.06 9.49
N GLN A 225 -7.27 -1.93 10.43
CA GLN A 225 -7.99 -2.10 11.70
C GLN A 225 -9.42 -1.48 11.73
N SER A 226 -9.63 -0.38 12.49
CA SER A 226 -10.93 0.27 12.63
C SER A 226 -11.56 0.69 11.30
N THR A 227 -10.77 1.11 10.32
CA THR A 227 -11.28 1.49 8.99
C THR A 227 -11.91 0.29 8.27
N SER A 228 -11.35 -0.91 8.43
CA SER A 228 -11.92 -2.11 7.80
C SER A 228 -13.31 -2.45 8.34
N TYR A 229 -13.57 -2.22 9.64
CA TYR A 229 -14.90 -2.45 10.22
C TYR A 229 -15.93 -1.47 9.69
N ILE A 230 -15.59 -0.17 9.64
CA ILE A 230 -16.47 0.87 9.10
C ILE A 230 -16.83 0.56 7.64
N MET A 231 -15.88 0.03 6.88
CA MET A 231 -16.05 -0.30 5.47
C MET A 231 -16.61 -1.70 5.22
N ASN A 232 -16.98 -2.45 6.28
CA ASN A 232 -17.40 -3.86 6.18
C ASN A 232 -16.46 -4.67 5.29
N SER A 233 -15.17 -4.69 5.65
CA SER A 233 -14.11 -5.32 4.87
C SER A 233 -13.15 -6.09 5.77
N THR A 234 -12.43 -7.06 5.21
CA THR A 234 -11.28 -7.66 5.90
C THR A 234 -10.12 -6.68 5.92
N ALA A 235 -9.31 -6.74 6.98
CA ALA A 235 -8.19 -5.81 7.16
C ALA A 235 -7.08 -6.08 6.14
N SER A 236 -6.62 -5.02 5.46
CA SER A 236 -5.47 -5.06 4.57
C SER A 236 -5.57 -6.18 3.51
N VAL A 237 -4.43 -6.77 3.20
CA VAL A 237 -4.30 -7.95 2.32
C VAL A 237 -4.09 -9.24 3.11
N MET A 238 -4.10 -9.18 4.43
CA MET A 238 -3.84 -10.32 5.31
C MET A 238 -4.99 -11.33 5.29
N PRO A 239 -4.71 -12.62 5.51
CA PRO A 239 -5.75 -13.60 5.78
C PRO A 239 -6.43 -13.30 7.12
N VAL A 240 -7.69 -13.68 7.24
CA VAL A 240 -8.44 -13.51 8.49
C VAL A 240 -7.93 -14.48 9.57
N VAL A 241 -8.07 -14.07 10.82
CA VAL A 241 -7.72 -14.93 11.97
C VAL A 241 -8.84 -15.92 12.24
N ASP A 242 -10.08 -15.46 12.14
CA ASP A 242 -11.27 -16.29 12.33
C ASP A 242 -12.39 -15.86 11.36
N THR A 243 -13.31 -16.78 11.05
CA THR A 243 -14.49 -16.51 10.21
C THR A 243 -15.52 -15.65 10.94
N ILE A 244 -15.59 -15.76 12.27
CA ILE A 244 -16.40 -14.92 13.16
C ILE A 244 -15.47 -14.40 14.26
N GLU A 245 -15.09 -13.15 14.18
CA GLU A 245 -14.22 -12.54 15.15
C GLU A 245 -15.00 -12.20 16.43
N VAL A 246 -14.50 -12.67 17.56
CA VAL A 246 -15.08 -12.37 18.88
C VAL A 246 -14.30 -11.22 19.50
N ARG A 247 -15.00 -10.18 19.93
CA ARG A 247 -14.40 -9.02 20.59
C ARG A 247 -15.05 -8.75 21.93
N GLU A 248 -14.20 -8.50 22.91
CA GLU A 248 -14.61 -8.12 24.25
C GLU A 248 -14.30 -6.64 24.50
N TYR A 249 -15.34 -5.91 24.92
CA TYR A 249 -15.26 -4.50 25.31
C TYR A 249 -15.83 -4.33 26.71
N GLY A 250 -14.96 -4.30 27.71
CA GLY A 250 -15.39 -4.36 29.09
C GLY A 250 -16.20 -5.64 29.38
N ASP A 251 -17.44 -5.50 29.81
CA ASP A 251 -18.34 -6.63 30.11
C ASP A 251 -19.17 -7.11 28.89
N SER A 252 -18.91 -6.55 27.71
CA SER A 252 -19.69 -6.86 26.51
C SER A 252 -18.87 -7.67 25.51
N THR A 253 -19.47 -8.75 25.00
CA THR A 253 -18.91 -9.56 23.92
C THR A 253 -19.67 -9.29 22.63
N THR A 254 -18.96 -9.00 21.54
CA THR A 254 -19.52 -8.76 20.22
C THR A 254 -18.95 -9.71 19.21
N PHE A 255 -19.79 -10.23 18.32
CA PHE A 255 -19.43 -11.15 17.26
C PHE A 255 -19.44 -10.42 15.92
N TYR A 256 -18.31 -10.45 15.19
CA TYR A 256 -18.14 -9.85 13.87
C TYR A 256 -17.94 -10.96 12.84
N PRO A 257 -18.99 -11.39 12.12
CA PRO A 257 -18.83 -12.29 10.99
C PRO A 257 -18.05 -11.58 9.88
N MET A 258 -17.20 -12.33 9.17
CA MET A 258 -16.46 -11.79 8.04
C MET A 258 -17.40 -11.24 6.96
N PRO A 259 -16.97 -10.18 6.25
CA PRO A 259 -17.76 -9.56 5.17
C PRO A 259 -18.18 -10.61 4.13
N TYR A 260 -19.41 -10.52 3.63
CA TYR A 260 -19.97 -11.44 2.61
C TYR A 260 -20.08 -12.91 3.03
N LEU A 261 -19.91 -13.24 4.31
CA LEU A 261 -19.99 -14.61 4.80
C LEU A 261 -21.37 -15.23 4.52
N THR A 262 -21.36 -16.39 3.91
CA THR A 262 -22.53 -17.23 3.62
C THR A 262 -22.20 -18.71 3.89
N ASN A 263 -23.21 -19.58 3.90
CA ASN A 263 -22.99 -21.03 4.02
C ASN A 263 -22.15 -21.58 2.85
N ASP A 264 -22.27 -20.98 1.67
CA ASP A 264 -21.60 -21.46 0.45
C ASP A 264 -20.12 -21.07 0.39
N ASN A 265 -19.74 -19.94 0.99
CA ASN A 265 -18.37 -19.43 0.95
C ASN A 265 -17.62 -19.57 2.29
N TYR A 266 -18.22 -20.18 3.30
CA TYR A 266 -17.62 -20.34 4.63
C TYR A 266 -16.21 -20.95 4.56
N PHE A 267 -16.00 -21.99 3.77
CA PHE A 267 -14.71 -22.67 3.66
C PHE A 267 -13.63 -21.86 2.93
N PHE A 268 -14.00 -20.78 2.27
CA PHE A 268 -13.05 -19.89 1.61
C PHE A 268 -12.43 -18.87 2.58
N TYR A 269 -12.97 -18.75 3.80
CA TYR A 269 -12.38 -17.97 4.90
C TYR A 269 -11.47 -18.85 5.76
N LYS A 270 -10.44 -19.43 5.15
CA LYS A 270 -9.43 -20.22 5.87
C LYS A 270 -8.71 -19.31 6.87
N SER A 271 -8.58 -19.75 8.13
CA SER A 271 -7.85 -19.02 9.16
C SER A 271 -6.37 -18.89 8.80
N ALA A 272 -5.76 -17.76 9.16
CA ALA A 272 -4.32 -17.55 9.03
C ALA A 272 -3.49 -18.64 9.78
N TYR A 273 -4.04 -19.19 10.86
CA TYR A 273 -3.38 -20.25 11.63
C TYR A 273 -3.42 -21.63 10.96
N ASP A 274 -4.30 -21.81 9.97
CA ASP A 274 -4.45 -23.05 9.21
C ASP A 274 -3.73 -23.02 7.86
N MET A 275 -3.06 -21.91 7.54
CA MET A 275 -2.32 -21.72 6.29
C MET A 275 -0.88 -22.21 6.42
N ASP A 276 -0.34 -22.74 5.33
CA ASP A 276 1.09 -23.06 5.24
C ASP A 276 1.92 -21.77 5.23
N GLN A 277 3.08 -21.78 5.95
CA GLN A 277 3.97 -20.62 6.04
C GLN A 277 4.98 -20.60 4.90
#